data_86fddeb3212ccf605beab67e1cc72f15
#
_entry.id   86fddeb3212ccf605beab67e1cc72f15
#
_cell.length_a   1.000
_cell.length_b   1.000
_cell.length_c   1.000
_cell.angle_alpha   90.00
_cell.angle_beta   90.00
_cell.angle_gamma   90.00
#
_symmetry.space_group_name_H-M   'P 1'
#
loop_
_entity.id
_entity.type
_entity.pdbx_description
1 polymer ?
#
loop_
_entity_poly.entity_id
_entity_poly.type
_entity_poly.pdbx_seq_one_letter_code
_entity_poly.pdbx_strand_id
1 'polypeptide(L)'
;MEADRFELGAKHAKHPAQEVYQELVPFFYAVSSRGFAEELEAMSGQFTSSSKGDFRQSYQQVMNAIDAIVASLELADADRLKVAYALIEQALIEYRAGVSDGEIADLQEYQDARGFIESAARFVAKIQNDQHRAALLENIQEAKKLW
;
A
#
# COMPACT_ATOMS: atom_id res chain seq x y z
N MET A 1 4.50 18.28 -16.86
CA MET A 1 3.38 17.33 -16.54
C MET A 1 3.76 15.86 -16.57
N GLU A 2 4.34 15.26 -17.63
CA GLU A 2 4.79 13.85 -17.58
C GLU A 2 6.04 13.64 -16.73
N ALA A 3 7.01 14.55 -16.77
CA ALA A 3 8.24 14.51 -15.99
C ALA A 3 7.94 14.55 -14.48
N ASP A 4 7.04 15.43 -14.05
CA ASP A 4 6.65 15.59 -12.65
C ASP A 4 5.98 14.33 -12.09
N ARG A 5 5.16 13.65 -12.89
CA ARG A 5 4.53 12.37 -12.51
C ARG A 5 5.54 11.23 -12.40
N PHE A 6 6.58 11.25 -13.24
CA PHE A 6 7.66 10.26 -13.19
C PHE A 6 8.55 10.47 -11.96
N GLU A 7 8.87 11.73 -11.65
CA GLU A 7 9.66 12.08 -10.46
C GLU A 7 8.93 11.73 -9.16
N LEU A 8 7.63 12.01 -9.08
CA LEU A 8 6.79 11.63 -7.94
C LEU A 8 6.73 10.10 -7.80
N GLY A 9 6.50 9.37 -8.90
CA GLY A 9 6.51 7.91 -8.90
C GLY A 9 7.86 7.32 -8.46
N ALA A 10 8.98 7.95 -8.83
CA ALA A 10 10.32 7.55 -8.40
C ALA A 10 10.53 7.75 -6.88
N LYS A 11 9.97 8.81 -6.30
CA LYS A 11 9.99 9.03 -4.84
C LYS A 11 9.20 7.93 -4.13
N HIS A 12 7.95 7.67 -4.52
CA HIS A 12 7.12 6.62 -3.94
C HIS A 12 7.75 5.21 -4.05
N ALA A 13 8.49 4.92 -5.12
CA ALA A 13 9.14 3.63 -5.29
C ALA A 13 10.39 3.45 -4.40
N LYS A 14 11.10 4.54 -4.07
CA LYS A 14 12.32 4.50 -3.25
C LYS A 14 12.05 4.57 -1.76
N HIS A 15 11.03 5.30 -1.37
CA HIS A 15 10.66 5.56 0.03
C HIS A 15 10.50 4.26 0.85
N PRO A 16 9.70 3.25 0.44
CA PRO A 16 9.55 2.02 1.20
C PRO A 16 10.86 1.27 1.43
N ALA A 17 11.74 1.24 0.42
CA ALA A 17 13.00 0.52 0.51
C ALA A 17 14.00 1.18 1.47
N GLN A 18 13.96 2.50 1.58
CA GLN A 18 14.94 3.28 2.37
C GLN A 18 14.52 3.48 3.82
N GLU A 19 13.24 3.64 4.10
CA GLU A 19 12.74 4.06 5.41
C GLU A 19 11.97 2.97 6.13
N VAL A 20 11.13 2.21 5.45
CA VAL A 20 10.21 1.25 6.09
C VAL A 20 10.77 -0.17 6.08
N TYR A 21 11.45 -0.59 5.01
CA TYR A 21 11.86 -1.98 4.87
C TYR A 21 12.78 -2.47 6.00
N GLN A 22 13.71 -1.62 6.45
CA GLN A 22 14.67 -1.98 7.50
C GLN A 22 13.99 -2.27 8.84
N GLU A 23 12.89 -1.60 9.12
CA GLU A 23 12.09 -1.84 10.33
C GLU A 23 11.35 -3.19 10.28
N LEU A 24 11.08 -3.70 9.06
CA LEU A 24 10.42 -4.99 8.86
C LEU A 24 11.38 -6.19 8.92
N VAL A 25 12.68 -5.98 8.81
CA VAL A 25 13.67 -7.07 8.79
C VAL A 25 13.56 -8.01 10.00
N PRO A 26 13.44 -7.53 11.26
CA PRO A 26 13.26 -8.43 12.42
C PRO A 26 11.97 -9.25 12.32
N PHE A 27 10.89 -8.68 11.77
CA PHE A 27 9.65 -9.41 11.54
C PHE A 27 9.82 -10.53 10.51
N PHE A 28 10.52 -10.27 9.40
CA PHE A 28 10.78 -11.31 8.39
C PHE A 28 11.56 -12.49 8.98
N TYR A 29 12.54 -12.24 9.83
CA TYR A 29 13.24 -13.31 10.55
C TYR A 29 12.30 -14.10 11.46
N ALA A 30 11.43 -13.42 12.20
CA ALA A 30 10.49 -14.07 13.12
C ALA A 30 9.50 -15.00 12.40
N VAL A 31 9.09 -14.65 11.17
CA VAL A 31 8.16 -15.46 10.35
C VAL A 31 8.87 -16.34 9.32
N SER A 32 10.20 -16.49 9.41
CA SER A 32 11.02 -17.26 8.48
C SER A 32 10.84 -16.88 7.00
N SER A 33 10.63 -15.58 6.75
CA SER A 33 10.50 -15.01 5.40
C SER A 33 11.81 -14.39 4.93
N ARG A 34 12.12 -14.50 3.62
CA ARG A 34 13.22 -13.76 3.01
C ARG A 34 12.94 -12.26 2.84
N GLY A 35 11.68 -11.84 3.06
CA GLY A 35 11.22 -10.50 2.74
C GLY A 35 11.06 -10.29 1.23
N PHE A 36 11.14 -9.03 0.79
CA PHE A 36 10.96 -8.61 -0.62
C PHE A 36 11.91 -7.48 -1.04
N ALA A 37 13.14 -7.45 -0.46
CA ALA A 37 14.14 -6.43 -0.78
C ALA A 37 14.53 -6.43 -2.27
N GLU A 38 14.72 -7.62 -2.85
CA GLU A 38 15.11 -7.77 -4.24
C GLU A 38 14.05 -7.23 -5.20
N GLU A 39 12.78 -7.47 -4.90
CA GLU A 39 11.65 -6.96 -5.68
C GLU A 39 11.54 -5.43 -5.57
N LEU A 40 11.77 -4.85 -4.38
CA LEU A 40 11.79 -3.39 -4.19
C LEU A 40 12.95 -2.74 -4.95
N GLU A 41 14.13 -3.33 -4.91
CA GLU A 41 15.29 -2.84 -5.64
C GLU A 41 15.05 -2.88 -7.16
N ALA A 42 14.54 -4.01 -7.67
CA ALA A 42 14.18 -4.15 -9.07
C ALA A 42 13.14 -3.13 -9.50
N MET A 43 12.11 -2.89 -8.68
CA MET A 43 11.07 -1.88 -8.96
C MET A 43 11.65 -0.46 -8.96
N SER A 44 12.46 -0.09 -7.97
CA SER A 44 13.06 1.24 -7.89
C SER A 44 14.03 1.51 -9.03
N GLY A 45 14.74 0.48 -9.50
CA GLY A 45 15.65 0.56 -10.66
C GLY A 45 14.95 0.89 -11.97
N GLN A 46 13.66 0.58 -12.13
CA GLN A 46 12.91 0.89 -13.34
C GLN A 46 12.67 2.39 -13.55
N PHE A 47 12.74 3.21 -12.51
CA PHE A 47 12.64 4.67 -12.65
C PHE A 47 13.91 5.32 -13.23
N THR A 48 15.00 4.56 -13.38
CA THR A 48 16.21 5.02 -14.06
C THR A 48 16.22 4.63 -15.55
N SER A 49 15.34 3.71 -15.96
CA SER A 49 15.18 3.24 -17.33
C SER A 49 13.82 3.64 -17.89
N SER A 50 13.74 4.10 -19.12
CA SER A 50 12.56 4.76 -19.72
C SER A 50 11.38 3.84 -20.09
N SER A 51 11.25 2.62 -19.53
CA SER A 51 10.25 1.66 -19.96
C SER A 51 9.10 1.49 -18.95
N LYS A 52 7.91 2.05 -19.28
CA LYS A 52 6.68 1.94 -18.48
C LYS A 52 6.16 0.49 -18.31
N GLY A 53 6.55 -0.43 -19.19
CA GLY A 53 6.12 -1.84 -19.13
C GLY A 53 6.78 -2.59 -17.99
N ASP A 54 8.06 -2.37 -17.81
CA ASP A 54 8.87 -3.07 -16.80
C ASP A 54 8.49 -2.66 -15.38
N PHE A 55 8.12 -1.38 -15.15
CA PHE A 55 7.66 -0.92 -13.84
C PHE A 55 6.41 -1.65 -13.36
N ARG A 56 5.40 -1.82 -14.21
CA ARG A 56 4.17 -2.54 -13.83
C ARG A 56 4.45 -3.98 -13.43
N GLN A 57 5.35 -4.64 -14.14
CA GLN A 57 5.76 -6.00 -13.83
C GLN A 57 6.50 -6.07 -12.49
N SER A 58 7.48 -5.20 -12.27
CA SER A 58 8.23 -5.14 -11.02
C SER A 58 7.33 -4.79 -9.82
N TYR A 59 6.40 -3.85 -9.97
CA TYR A 59 5.39 -3.56 -8.97
C TYR A 59 4.55 -4.81 -8.63
N GLN A 60 4.10 -5.56 -9.64
CA GLN A 60 3.33 -6.78 -9.40
C GLN A 60 4.15 -7.85 -8.66
N GLN A 61 5.46 -7.93 -8.91
CA GLN A 61 6.36 -8.83 -8.18
C GLN A 61 6.44 -8.46 -6.70
N VAL A 62 6.61 -7.18 -6.37
CA VAL A 62 6.56 -6.68 -4.98
C VAL A 62 5.23 -7.05 -4.32
N MET A 63 4.12 -6.77 -4.98
CA MET A 63 2.78 -7.07 -4.44
C MET A 63 2.57 -8.58 -4.21
N ASN A 64 3.04 -9.42 -5.13
CA ASN A 64 2.96 -10.87 -4.98
C ASN A 64 3.81 -11.38 -3.80
N ALA A 65 5.00 -10.81 -3.59
CA ALA A 65 5.85 -11.18 -2.46
C ALA A 65 5.22 -10.77 -1.12
N ILE A 66 4.63 -9.58 -1.04
CA ILE A 66 3.87 -9.11 0.14
C ILE A 66 2.67 -10.02 0.39
N ASP A 67 1.87 -10.33 -0.64
CA ASP A 67 0.69 -11.18 -0.51
C ASP A 67 1.06 -12.60 -0.04
N ALA A 68 2.19 -13.15 -0.49
CA ALA A 68 2.68 -14.45 -0.05
C ALA A 68 3.06 -14.44 1.44
N ILE A 69 3.73 -13.39 1.92
CA ILE A 69 4.06 -13.22 3.33
C ILE A 69 2.78 -13.11 4.17
N VAL A 70 1.85 -12.24 3.77
CA VAL A 70 0.58 -12.06 4.49
C VAL A 70 -0.24 -13.35 4.51
N ALA A 71 -0.22 -14.13 3.42
CA ALA A 71 -0.91 -15.43 3.37
C ALA A 71 -0.30 -16.44 4.36
N SER A 72 1.03 -16.46 4.53
CA SER A 72 1.71 -17.36 5.45
C SER A 72 1.42 -17.09 6.93
N LEU A 73 0.92 -15.90 7.27
CA LEU A 73 0.54 -15.54 8.64
C LEU A 73 -0.78 -16.16 9.11
N GLU A 74 -1.56 -16.76 8.21
CA GLU A 74 -2.86 -17.39 8.51
C GLU A 74 -3.77 -16.52 9.39
N LEU A 75 -3.85 -15.21 9.08
CA LEU A 75 -4.57 -14.21 9.89
C LEU A 75 -6.06 -14.60 10.05
N ALA A 76 -6.53 -14.56 11.29
CA ALA A 76 -7.97 -14.64 11.58
C ALA A 76 -8.71 -13.37 11.12
N ASP A 77 -10.04 -13.44 10.96
CA ASP A 77 -10.87 -12.29 10.58
C ASP A 77 -10.67 -11.10 11.53
N ALA A 78 -10.55 -11.35 12.84
CA ALA A 78 -10.30 -10.31 13.84
C ALA A 78 -8.97 -9.57 13.60
N ASP A 79 -7.92 -10.27 13.17
CA ASP A 79 -6.63 -9.64 12.90
C ASP A 79 -6.66 -8.89 11.57
N ARG A 80 -7.35 -9.42 10.56
CA ARG A 80 -7.61 -8.69 9.31
C ARG A 80 -8.35 -7.38 9.53
N LEU A 81 -9.35 -7.39 10.44
CA LEU A 81 -10.08 -6.18 10.84
C LEU A 81 -9.19 -5.17 11.54
N LYS A 82 -8.33 -5.60 12.47
CA LYS A 82 -7.35 -4.70 13.13
C LYS A 82 -6.42 -4.04 12.13
N VAL A 83 -5.89 -4.83 11.18
CA VAL A 83 -5.01 -4.28 10.13
C VAL A 83 -5.78 -3.30 9.24
N ALA A 84 -6.98 -3.65 8.79
CA ALA A 84 -7.81 -2.77 7.97
C ALA A 84 -8.13 -1.45 8.70
N TYR A 85 -8.45 -1.53 10.00
CA TYR A 85 -8.71 -0.36 10.83
C TYR A 85 -7.47 0.55 10.91
N ALA A 86 -6.30 0.00 11.23
CA ALA A 86 -5.06 0.77 11.30
C ALA A 86 -4.70 1.45 9.96
N LEU A 87 -4.94 0.76 8.83
CA LEU A 87 -4.74 1.34 7.50
C LEU A 87 -5.72 2.50 7.22
N ILE A 88 -6.98 2.39 7.67
CA ILE A 88 -7.97 3.47 7.52
C ILE A 88 -7.59 4.67 8.41
N GLU A 89 -7.11 4.44 9.64
CA GLU A 89 -6.62 5.52 10.50
C GLU A 89 -5.44 6.24 9.86
N GLN A 90 -4.47 5.51 9.29
CA GLN A 90 -3.35 6.12 8.58
C GLN A 90 -3.83 6.89 7.34
N ALA A 91 -4.75 6.34 6.56
CA ALA A 91 -5.35 7.05 5.43
C ALA A 91 -5.97 8.39 5.85
N LEU A 92 -6.62 8.46 7.01
CA LEU A 92 -7.19 9.70 7.51
C LEU A 92 -6.11 10.73 7.92
N ILE A 93 -4.99 10.28 8.47
CA ILE A 93 -3.85 11.14 8.81
C ILE A 93 -3.27 11.77 7.54
N GLU A 94 -2.97 10.94 6.53
CA GLU A 94 -2.39 11.39 5.27
C GLU A 94 -3.37 12.29 4.48
N TYR A 95 -4.66 11.94 4.48
CA TYR A 95 -5.68 12.77 3.84
C TYR A 95 -5.74 14.18 4.46
N ARG A 96 -5.66 14.29 5.79
CA ARG A 96 -5.65 15.58 6.48
C ARG A 96 -4.38 16.38 6.22
N ALA A 97 -3.26 15.73 6.00
CA ALA A 97 -2.02 16.38 5.58
C ALA A 97 -2.07 16.80 4.11
N GLY A 98 -2.68 15.96 3.26
CA GLY A 98 -2.76 16.16 1.80
C GLY A 98 -3.82 17.14 1.34
N VAL A 99 -4.88 17.41 2.15
CA VAL A 99 -6.03 18.24 1.75
C VAL A 99 -6.25 19.37 2.75
N SER A 100 -6.33 20.61 2.25
CA SER A 100 -6.68 21.81 3.01
C SER A 100 -7.73 22.62 2.28
N ASP A 101 -8.78 23.05 2.99
CA ASP A 101 -9.88 23.86 2.46
C ASP A 101 -10.58 23.26 1.21
N GLY A 102 -10.57 21.90 1.12
CA GLY A 102 -11.16 21.16 0.00
C GLY A 102 -10.29 21.08 -1.25
N GLU A 103 -9.05 21.57 -1.19
CA GLU A 103 -8.07 21.49 -2.27
C GLU A 103 -6.89 20.59 -1.91
N ILE A 104 -6.23 19.99 -2.91
CA ILE A 104 -5.02 19.20 -2.69
C ILE A 104 -3.86 20.14 -2.39
N ALA A 105 -3.44 20.17 -1.12
CA ALA A 105 -2.29 20.94 -0.64
C ALA A 105 -0.97 20.19 -0.79
N ASP A 106 -0.97 18.86 -0.54
CA ASP A 106 0.15 17.97 -0.80
C ASP A 106 -0.34 16.75 -1.58
N LEU A 107 0.16 16.63 -2.82
CA LEU A 107 -0.23 15.54 -3.71
C LEU A 107 0.33 14.18 -3.26
N GLN A 108 1.49 14.15 -2.61
CA GLN A 108 2.08 12.92 -2.13
C GLN A 108 1.22 12.32 -1.02
N GLU A 109 0.91 13.09 0.02
CA GLU A 109 0.11 12.65 1.16
C GLU A 109 -1.32 12.25 0.72
N TYR A 110 -1.90 13.00 -0.22
CA TYR A 110 -3.18 12.65 -0.81
C TYR A 110 -3.16 11.30 -1.54
N GLN A 111 -2.08 10.98 -2.26
CA GLN A 111 -1.92 9.69 -2.94
C GLN A 111 -1.65 8.56 -1.95
N ASP A 112 -0.89 8.81 -0.88
CA ASP A 112 -0.61 7.84 0.17
C ASP A 112 -1.89 7.48 0.94
N ALA A 113 -2.74 8.47 1.25
CA ALA A 113 -4.07 8.24 1.82
C ALA A 113 -4.91 7.27 0.98
N ARG A 114 -4.93 7.48 -0.34
CA ARG A 114 -5.61 6.59 -1.27
C ARG A 114 -5.02 5.18 -1.24
N GLY A 115 -3.69 5.06 -1.21
CA GLY A 115 -2.99 3.78 -1.14
C GLY A 115 -3.35 2.97 0.12
N PHE A 116 -3.48 3.63 1.26
CA PHE A 116 -3.91 3.01 2.51
C PHE A 116 -5.35 2.49 2.44
N ILE A 117 -6.28 3.25 1.86
CA ILE A 117 -7.68 2.81 1.66
C ILE A 117 -7.76 1.61 0.70
N GLU A 118 -6.99 1.60 -0.39
CA GLU A 118 -6.92 0.44 -1.29
C GLU A 118 -6.37 -0.80 -0.57
N SER A 119 -5.36 -0.63 0.27
CA SER A 119 -4.79 -1.71 1.07
C SER A 119 -5.77 -2.24 2.12
N ALA A 120 -6.50 -1.36 2.82
CA ALA A 120 -7.55 -1.76 3.74
C ALA A 120 -8.63 -2.62 3.06
N ALA A 121 -9.07 -2.21 1.86
CA ALA A 121 -10.03 -2.97 1.07
C ALA A 121 -9.54 -4.41 0.76
N ARG A 122 -8.24 -4.59 0.50
CA ARG A 122 -7.66 -5.92 0.22
C ARG A 122 -7.70 -6.83 1.47
N PHE A 123 -7.47 -6.29 2.67
CA PHE A 123 -7.61 -7.07 3.91
C PHE A 123 -9.07 -7.42 4.19
N VAL A 124 -9.98 -6.46 4.04
CA VAL A 124 -11.43 -6.69 4.22
C VAL A 124 -11.95 -7.74 3.23
N ALA A 125 -11.50 -7.72 1.97
CA ALA A 125 -11.93 -8.67 0.95
C ALA A 125 -11.59 -10.14 1.29
N LYS A 126 -10.63 -10.37 2.20
CA LYS A 126 -10.22 -11.70 2.66
C LYS A 126 -10.94 -12.16 3.95
N ILE A 127 -11.88 -11.39 4.49
CA ILE A 127 -12.69 -11.76 5.66
C ILE A 127 -13.67 -12.86 5.26
N GLN A 128 -13.79 -13.88 6.12
CA GLN A 128 -14.62 -15.06 5.84
C GLN A 128 -16.11 -14.78 6.08
N ASN A 129 -16.43 -13.93 7.06
CA ASN A 129 -17.82 -13.54 7.32
C ASN A 129 -18.36 -12.64 6.21
N ASP A 130 -19.23 -13.20 5.37
CA ASP A 130 -19.76 -12.54 4.16
C ASP A 130 -20.53 -11.25 4.46
N GLN A 131 -21.32 -11.23 5.53
CA GLN A 131 -22.13 -10.07 5.91
C GLN A 131 -21.23 -8.90 6.36
N HIS A 132 -20.25 -9.17 7.22
CA HIS A 132 -19.31 -8.17 7.69
C HIS A 132 -18.43 -7.67 6.52
N ARG A 133 -17.95 -8.58 5.67
CA ARG A 133 -17.15 -8.23 4.49
C ARG A 133 -17.91 -7.30 3.55
N ALA A 134 -19.16 -7.60 3.21
CA ALA A 134 -19.97 -6.80 2.31
C ALA A 134 -20.19 -5.38 2.84
N ALA A 135 -20.62 -5.25 4.12
CA ALA A 135 -20.86 -3.95 4.75
C ALA A 135 -19.59 -3.08 4.82
N LEU A 136 -18.44 -3.70 5.16
CA LEU A 136 -17.18 -2.96 5.24
C LEU A 136 -16.67 -2.53 3.87
N LEU A 137 -16.80 -3.37 2.85
CA LEU A 137 -16.43 -3.01 1.47
C LEU A 137 -17.31 -1.89 0.93
N GLU A 138 -18.61 -1.88 1.23
CA GLU A 138 -19.51 -0.78 0.87
C GLU A 138 -19.05 0.54 1.48
N ASN A 139 -18.74 0.57 2.78
CA ASN A 139 -18.22 1.78 3.45
C ASN A 139 -16.89 2.25 2.85
N ILE A 140 -15.99 1.33 2.53
CA ILE A 140 -14.71 1.66 1.87
C ILE A 140 -14.95 2.23 0.46
N GLN A 141 -15.92 1.69 -0.30
CA GLN A 141 -16.26 2.23 -1.61
C GLN A 141 -16.83 3.64 -1.53
N GLU A 142 -17.61 3.96 -0.48
CA GLU A 142 -18.06 5.34 -0.24
C GLU A 142 -16.86 6.26 0.05
N ALA A 143 -15.94 5.84 0.90
CA ALA A 143 -14.73 6.61 1.18
C ALA A 143 -13.89 6.86 -0.08
N LYS A 144 -13.81 5.90 -0.99
CA LYS A 144 -13.08 6.03 -2.27
C LYS A 144 -13.64 7.12 -3.21
N LYS A 145 -14.84 7.62 -2.99
CA LYS A 145 -15.40 8.72 -3.77
C LYS A 145 -14.76 10.08 -3.45
N LEU A 146 -13.93 10.15 -2.40
CA LEU A 146 -13.16 11.34 -2.06
C LEU A 146 -11.98 11.60 -3.00
N TRP A 147 -11.59 10.61 -3.80
CA TRP A 147 -10.50 10.65 -4.80
C TRP A 147 -11.07 10.53 -6.21
#